data_2c4f326d94868efcb390fe4e3a8740ad
#
_entry.id   2c4f326d94868efcb390fe4e3a8740ad
#
_cell.length_a   1.000
_cell.length_b   1.000
_cell.length_c   1.000
_cell.angle_alpha   90.00
_cell.angle_beta   90.00
_cell.angle_gamma   90.00
#
_symmetry.space_group_name_H-M   'P 1'
#
loop_
_entity.id
_entity.type
_entity.pdbx_description
1 polymer ?
#
loop_
_entity_poly.entity_id
_entity_poly.type
_entity_poly.pdbx_seq_one_letter_code
_entity_poly.pdbx_strand_id
1 'polypeptide(L)'
;MNIDILSHEKNLSKNQARLAIADCDIHPSPKSVEAEIFPFLSKRWQDYMKTYGVIYRQGFPTGPAFPKGQPNAARRDSYPTSGGKPGSDLSFMQSQHLNPNNVQLGVLNPLQCAQGVQNQDFSAAYCNAVNQWQVEQWTSKDPRLKASLMVPYEDPLAS
;
A
#
# COMPACT_ATOMS: atom_id res chain seq x y z
N MET A 1 -4.79 54.81 -0.58
CA MET A 1 -3.72 54.22 0.25
C MET A 1 -4.15 52.80 0.61
N ASN A 2 -4.14 51.83 -0.37
CA ASN A 2 -4.61 50.45 -0.14
C ASN A 2 -4.04 49.46 -1.15
N ILE A 3 -2.75 49.54 -1.46
CA ILE A 3 -2.14 48.67 -2.50
C ILE A 3 -1.02 47.77 -1.92
N ASP A 4 -0.52 48.00 -0.71
CA ASP A 4 0.64 47.25 -0.23
C ASP A 4 0.36 45.99 0.59
N ILE A 5 -0.87 45.76 1.04
CA ILE A 5 -1.18 44.61 1.89
C ILE A 5 -1.23 43.29 1.06
N LEU A 6 -1.76 43.34 -0.14
CA LEU A 6 -1.89 42.16 -1.00
C LEU A 6 -0.55 41.69 -1.62
N SER A 7 0.42 42.60 -1.78
CA SER A 7 1.76 42.24 -2.25
C SER A 7 2.62 41.58 -1.15
N HIS A 8 2.37 41.94 0.11
CA HIS A 8 3.09 41.38 1.26
C HIS A 8 2.67 39.93 1.54
N GLU A 9 1.35 39.63 1.45
CA GLU A 9 0.86 38.26 1.62
C GLU A 9 1.33 37.29 0.51
N LYS A 10 1.46 37.75 -0.73
CA LYS A 10 1.99 36.94 -1.84
C LYS A 10 3.49 36.62 -1.71
N ASN A 11 4.27 37.47 -1.03
CA ASN A 11 5.69 37.22 -0.82
C ASN A 11 5.97 36.34 0.41
N LEU A 12 5.11 36.37 1.42
CA LEU A 12 5.22 35.48 2.58
C LEU A 12 4.95 34.01 2.23
N SER A 13 4.11 33.74 1.22
CA SER A 13 3.81 32.37 0.79
C SER A 13 4.91 31.72 -0.04
N LYS A 14 5.85 32.46 -0.60
CA LYS A 14 6.92 31.93 -1.47
C LYS A 14 8.16 31.44 -0.74
N ASN A 15 8.33 31.74 0.54
CA ASN A 15 9.55 31.43 1.29
C ASN A 15 9.32 30.54 2.54
N GLN A 16 8.10 30.01 2.74
CA GLN A 16 7.93 29.00 3.77
C GLN A 16 8.53 27.68 3.25
N ALA A 17 9.64 27.25 3.85
CA ALA A 17 10.17 25.92 3.64
C ALA A 17 9.04 24.92 3.95
N ARG A 18 8.68 24.10 2.97
CA ARG A 18 7.66 23.07 3.17
C ARG A 18 8.15 22.11 4.25
N LEU A 19 7.34 21.87 5.26
CA LEU A 19 7.64 20.90 6.30
C LEU A 19 7.87 19.53 5.67
N ALA A 20 8.87 18.83 6.15
CA ALA A 20 9.07 17.44 5.83
C ALA A 20 7.97 16.60 6.49
N ILE A 21 7.33 15.72 5.74
CA ILE A 21 6.25 14.87 6.22
C ILE A 21 6.74 13.42 6.31
N ALA A 22 6.43 12.76 7.43
CA ALA A 22 6.44 11.32 7.56
C ALA A 22 5.00 10.81 7.44
N ASP A 23 4.72 10.05 6.38
CA ASP A 23 3.45 9.37 6.21
C ASP A 23 3.59 7.93 6.65
N CYS A 24 2.91 7.57 7.73
CA CYS A 24 3.05 6.26 8.36
C CYS A 24 1.99 5.25 7.91
N ASP A 25 1.17 5.57 6.90
CA ASP A 25 0.05 4.70 6.53
C ASP A 25 -0.25 4.70 5.02
N ILE A 26 0.74 4.30 4.23
CA ILE A 26 0.62 4.17 2.78
C ILE A 26 0.24 2.73 2.43
N HIS A 27 -0.83 2.54 1.67
CA HIS A 27 -1.32 1.22 1.27
C HIS A 27 -0.92 0.85 -0.17
N PRO A 28 0.21 0.16 -0.38
CA PRO A 28 0.55 -0.36 -1.70
C PRO A 28 -0.34 -1.54 -2.06
N SER A 29 -0.68 -1.65 -3.33
CA SER A 29 -1.49 -2.75 -3.85
C SER A 29 -0.84 -3.34 -5.11
N PRO A 30 -0.80 -4.66 -5.30
CA PRO A 30 -0.35 -5.22 -6.55
C PRO A 30 -1.37 -4.93 -7.66
N LYS A 31 -0.90 -4.64 -8.87
CA LYS A 31 -1.76 -4.53 -10.07
C LYS A 31 -2.47 -5.85 -10.33
N SER A 32 -1.74 -6.93 -10.21
CA SER A 32 -2.24 -8.31 -10.27
C SER A 32 -1.45 -9.18 -9.29
N VAL A 33 -2.16 -9.94 -8.49
CA VAL A 33 -1.54 -10.92 -7.59
C VAL A 33 -0.76 -11.98 -8.37
N GLU A 34 -1.30 -12.42 -9.50
CA GLU A 34 -0.65 -13.42 -10.35
C GLU A 34 0.64 -12.88 -10.98
N ALA A 35 0.63 -11.63 -11.44
CA ALA A 35 1.80 -11.05 -12.09
C ALA A 35 2.89 -10.61 -11.10
N GLU A 36 2.50 -10.13 -9.91
CA GLU A 36 3.41 -9.44 -9.01
C GLU A 36 3.73 -10.20 -7.72
N ILE A 37 2.81 -11.06 -7.22
CA ILE A 37 3.04 -11.83 -5.99
C ILE A 37 3.44 -13.28 -6.30
N PHE A 38 2.85 -13.91 -7.32
CA PHE A 38 3.17 -15.29 -7.67
C PHE A 38 4.64 -15.56 -7.98
N PRO A 39 5.43 -14.64 -8.56
CA PRO A 39 6.86 -14.86 -8.74
C PRO A 39 7.62 -15.20 -7.45
N PHE A 40 7.12 -14.74 -6.30
CA PHE A 40 7.69 -14.99 -4.98
C PHE A 40 7.07 -16.19 -4.26
N LEU A 41 6.08 -16.86 -4.87
CA LEU A 41 5.44 -18.06 -4.33
C LEU A 41 5.94 -19.31 -5.05
N SER A 42 6.16 -20.38 -4.28
CA SER A 42 6.40 -21.69 -4.90
C SER A 42 5.18 -22.15 -5.73
N LYS A 43 5.44 -23.01 -6.72
CA LYS A 43 4.38 -23.54 -7.59
C LYS A 43 3.23 -24.18 -6.81
N ARG A 44 3.54 -24.89 -5.72
CA ARG A 44 2.54 -25.46 -4.79
C ARG A 44 1.54 -24.41 -4.32
N TRP A 45 2.04 -23.25 -3.88
CA TRP A 45 1.18 -22.20 -3.33
C TRP A 45 0.45 -21.39 -4.38
N GLN A 46 1.04 -21.25 -5.57
CA GLN A 46 0.34 -20.69 -6.72
C GLN A 46 -0.87 -21.57 -7.12
N ASP A 47 -0.68 -22.88 -7.20
CA ASP A 47 -1.74 -23.81 -7.53
C ASP A 47 -2.81 -23.90 -6.43
N TYR A 48 -2.38 -23.86 -5.16
CA TYR A 48 -3.30 -23.77 -4.02
C TYR A 48 -4.19 -22.52 -4.14
N MET A 49 -3.59 -21.37 -4.39
CA MET A 49 -4.32 -20.11 -4.49
C MET A 49 -5.27 -20.07 -5.70
N LYS A 50 -4.86 -20.65 -6.82
CA LYS A 50 -5.73 -20.77 -8.03
C LYS A 50 -6.91 -21.69 -7.79
N THR A 51 -6.73 -22.73 -6.99
CA THR A 51 -7.77 -23.75 -6.76
C THR A 51 -8.74 -23.31 -5.66
N TYR A 52 -8.24 -22.80 -4.56
CA TYR A 52 -9.01 -22.55 -3.35
C TYR A 52 -9.18 -21.06 -3.02
N GLY A 53 -8.38 -20.19 -3.64
CA GLY A 53 -8.29 -18.80 -3.24
C GLY A 53 -7.66 -18.61 -1.84
N VAL A 54 -7.91 -17.45 -1.24
CA VAL A 54 -7.52 -17.18 0.15
C VAL A 54 -8.71 -17.49 1.05
N ILE A 55 -8.60 -18.55 1.86
CA ILE A 55 -9.66 -19.00 2.76
C ILE A 55 -9.30 -18.54 4.18
N TYR A 56 -10.15 -17.73 4.78
CA TYR A 56 -9.99 -17.24 6.14
C TYR A 56 -10.68 -18.15 7.15
N ARG A 57 -10.12 -18.27 8.37
CA ARG A 57 -10.65 -19.11 9.46
C ARG A 57 -12.03 -18.69 9.91
N GLN A 58 -12.26 -17.40 9.90
CA GLN A 58 -13.57 -16.86 10.24
C GLN A 58 -14.13 -16.27 8.96
N GLY A 59 -15.36 -16.57 8.60
CA GLY A 59 -16.04 -16.01 7.43
C GLY A 59 -16.20 -14.46 7.49
N PHE A 60 -15.32 -13.82 8.21
CA PHE A 60 -15.38 -12.44 8.63
C PHE A 60 -14.92 -11.42 7.59
N PRO A 61 -14.01 -11.74 6.66
CA PRO A 61 -13.61 -10.73 5.69
C PRO A 61 -14.67 -10.43 4.66
N THR A 62 -15.69 -11.28 4.59
CA THR A 62 -16.80 -11.12 3.66
C THR A 62 -18.02 -10.45 4.28
N GLY A 63 -17.89 -9.96 5.50
CA GLY A 63 -18.86 -9.04 6.06
C GLY A 63 -19.09 -7.88 5.10
N PRO A 64 -20.25 -7.22 5.13
CA PRO A 64 -20.52 -6.11 4.23
C PRO A 64 -19.38 -5.13 4.35
N ALA A 65 -18.78 -4.74 3.21
CA ALA A 65 -17.75 -3.72 3.16
C ALA A 65 -18.21 -2.53 4.00
N PHE A 66 -17.40 -2.14 4.91
CA PHE A 66 -17.76 -1.10 5.86
C PHE A 66 -17.10 0.22 5.45
N PRO A 67 -17.85 1.31 5.40
CA PRO A 67 -19.31 1.41 5.44
C PRO A 67 -19.96 0.92 4.14
N LYS A 68 -21.19 0.40 4.20
CA LYS A 68 -21.92 -0.18 3.06
C LYS A 68 -21.96 0.70 1.80
N GLY A 69 -21.92 2.01 1.96
CA GLY A 69 -21.95 2.97 0.86
C GLY A 69 -20.58 3.21 0.19
N GLN A 70 -19.51 2.63 0.69
CA GLN A 70 -18.14 2.85 0.20
C GLN A 70 -17.36 1.54 0.10
N PRO A 71 -17.72 0.66 -0.82
CA PRO A 71 -17.10 -0.67 -0.90
C PRO A 71 -15.59 -0.65 -1.10
N ASN A 72 -15.01 0.44 -1.61
CA ASN A 72 -13.58 0.55 -1.85
C ASN A 72 -12.90 1.67 -1.05
N ALA A 73 -13.63 2.48 -0.32
CA ALA A 73 -13.15 3.57 0.57
C ALA A 73 -12.00 4.46 0.00
N ALA A 74 -11.80 4.44 -1.31
CA ALA A 74 -10.71 5.13 -1.98
C ALA A 74 -11.21 6.41 -2.66
N ARG A 75 -10.42 7.48 -2.56
CA ARG A 75 -10.70 8.73 -3.29
C ARG A 75 -10.63 8.47 -4.80
N ARG A 76 -11.50 9.13 -5.54
CA ARG A 76 -11.56 8.97 -7.00
C ARG A 76 -10.26 9.34 -7.71
N ASP A 77 -9.55 10.33 -7.18
CA ASP A 77 -8.28 10.82 -7.71
C ASP A 77 -7.06 9.96 -7.31
N SER A 78 -7.25 8.92 -6.47
CA SER A 78 -6.20 7.97 -6.11
C SER A 78 -6.04 6.83 -7.12
N TYR A 79 -6.93 6.74 -8.11
CA TYR A 79 -6.81 5.75 -9.16
C TYR A 79 -5.79 6.19 -10.22
N PRO A 80 -4.77 5.38 -10.53
CA PRO A 80 -3.79 5.72 -11.56
C PRO A 80 -4.43 5.91 -12.92
N THR A 81 -3.98 6.91 -13.66
CA THR A 81 -4.43 7.14 -15.05
C THR A 81 -4.03 6.02 -16.01
N SER A 82 -2.97 5.27 -15.64
CA SER A 82 -2.54 4.06 -16.33
C SER A 82 -3.47 2.85 -16.12
N GLY A 83 -4.49 3.00 -15.29
CA GLY A 83 -5.38 1.91 -14.86
C GLY A 83 -4.85 1.19 -13.62
N GLY A 84 -5.72 0.41 -12.98
CA GLY A 84 -5.38 -0.33 -11.77
C GLY A 84 -6.03 0.23 -10.52
N LYS A 85 -5.68 -0.37 -9.39
CA LYS A 85 -6.21 0.01 -8.06
C LYS A 85 -5.43 1.19 -7.47
N PRO A 86 -6.01 1.94 -6.54
CA PRO A 86 -5.25 2.87 -5.72
C PRO A 86 -4.04 2.17 -5.07
N GLY A 87 -2.90 2.86 -5.05
CA GLY A 87 -1.67 2.30 -4.50
C GLY A 87 -0.97 1.26 -5.37
N SER A 88 -1.34 1.10 -6.66
CA SER A 88 -0.73 0.10 -7.55
C SER A 88 0.32 0.65 -8.51
N ASP A 89 0.58 1.95 -8.47
CA ASP A 89 1.52 2.60 -9.39
C ASP A 89 2.44 3.56 -8.61
N LEU A 90 3.71 3.21 -8.52
CA LEU A 90 4.70 4.01 -7.78
C LEU A 90 4.90 5.39 -8.41
N SER A 91 4.98 5.48 -9.74
CA SER A 91 5.19 6.77 -10.42
C SER A 91 4.01 7.71 -10.19
N PHE A 92 2.79 7.16 -10.19
CA PHE A 92 1.60 7.92 -9.87
C PHE A 92 1.59 8.36 -8.40
N MET A 93 1.95 7.48 -7.46
CA MET A 93 2.08 7.82 -6.04
C MET A 93 3.12 8.92 -5.82
N GLN A 94 4.27 8.84 -6.49
CA GLN A 94 5.30 9.88 -6.41
C GLN A 94 4.78 11.24 -6.89
N SER A 95 4.12 11.26 -8.04
CA SER A 95 3.63 12.52 -8.65
C SER A 95 2.42 13.11 -7.95
N GLN A 96 1.52 12.27 -7.47
CA GLN A 96 0.24 12.68 -6.89
C GLN A 96 0.32 12.90 -5.37
N HIS A 97 1.19 12.18 -4.66
CA HIS A 97 1.21 12.17 -3.21
C HIS A 97 2.59 12.54 -2.62
N LEU A 98 3.65 11.78 -2.91
CA LEU A 98 4.92 11.94 -2.21
C LEU A 98 5.58 13.29 -2.48
N ASN A 99 5.68 13.68 -3.76
CA ASN A 99 6.36 14.92 -4.15
C ASN A 99 5.54 16.18 -3.81
N PRO A 100 4.23 16.26 -4.13
CA PRO A 100 3.44 17.45 -3.82
C PRO A 100 3.33 17.74 -2.33
N ASN A 101 3.31 16.69 -1.50
CA ASN A 101 3.17 16.83 -0.05
C ASN A 101 4.52 16.85 0.69
N ASN A 102 5.66 16.87 -0.02
CA ASN A 102 6.99 16.83 0.59
C ASN A 102 7.18 15.65 1.57
N VAL A 103 6.67 14.45 1.19
CA VAL A 103 6.86 13.24 1.98
C VAL A 103 8.32 12.81 1.87
N GLN A 104 9.01 12.79 3.00
CA GLN A 104 10.41 12.38 3.12
C GLN A 104 10.57 10.98 3.68
N LEU A 105 9.55 10.47 4.36
CA LEU A 105 9.46 9.11 4.86
C LEU A 105 8.03 8.62 4.64
N GLY A 106 7.88 7.47 3.97
CA GLY A 106 6.61 6.80 3.78
C GLY A 106 6.68 5.37 4.29
N VAL A 107 5.80 4.97 5.19
CA VAL A 107 5.70 3.59 5.67
C VAL A 107 4.61 2.86 4.89
N LEU A 108 5.00 1.78 4.23
CA LEU A 108 4.10 0.95 3.45
C LEU A 108 3.39 -0.06 4.35
N ASN A 109 2.07 -0.06 4.32
CA ASN A 109 1.20 -0.99 5.03
C ASN A 109 0.29 -1.72 4.03
N PRO A 110 0.74 -2.84 3.42
CA PRO A 110 -0.07 -3.58 2.48
C PRO A 110 -1.34 -4.12 3.15
N LEU A 111 -2.49 -3.90 2.50
CA LEU A 111 -3.75 -4.49 2.95
C LEU A 111 -3.94 -5.94 2.44
N GLN A 112 -2.99 -6.43 1.66
CA GLN A 112 -2.91 -7.83 1.22
C GLN A 112 -2.37 -8.68 2.37
N CYS A 113 -3.20 -8.93 3.37
CA CYS A 113 -2.76 -9.66 4.56
C CYS A 113 -3.07 -11.15 4.44
N ALA A 114 -2.17 -11.96 4.98
CA ALA A 114 -2.37 -13.39 5.17
C ALA A 114 -2.83 -13.73 6.60
N GLN A 115 -3.02 -12.74 7.43
CA GLN A 115 -3.50 -12.92 8.80
C GLN A 115 -4.93 -13.47 8.78
N GLY A 116 -5.19 -14.43 9.66
CA GLY A 116 -6.49 -15.09 9.71
C GLY A 116 -6.74 -16.11 8.61
N VAL A 117 -5.76 -16.38 7.75
CA VAL A 117 -5.86 -17.42 6.72
C VAL A 117 -5.89 -18.80 7.38
N GLN A 118 -6.77 -19.67 6.90
CA GLN A 118 -6.98 -20.99 7.49
C GLN A 118 -5.74 -21.89 7.45
N ASN A 119 -5.01 -21.87 6.34
CA ASN A 119 -3.77 -22.62 6.17
C ASN A 119 -2.59 -21.77 6.61
N GLN A 120 -1.98 -22.13 7.74
CA GLN A 120 -0.88 -21.37 8.33
C GLN A 120 0.42 -21.43 7.50
N ASP A 121 0.73 -22.57 6.89
CA ASP A 121 1.91 -22.68 6.01
C ASP A 121 1.75 -21.78 4.78
N PHE A 122 0.54 -21.70 4.23
CA PHE A 122 0.24 -20.76 3.16
C PHE A 122 0.32 -19.32 3.65
N SER A 123 -0.16 -19.01 4.84
CA SER A 123 -0.05 -17.69 5.47
C SER A 123 1.40 -17.22 5.54
N ALA A 124 2.29 -18.07 6.05
CA ALA A 124 3.73 -17.78 6.14
C ALA A 124 4.36 -17.53 4.76
N ALA A 125 4.07 -18.41 3.79
CA ALA A 125 4.58 -18.27 2.43
C ALA A 125 4.08 -16.99 1.75
N TYR A 126 2.83 -16.63 1.96
CA TYR A 126 2.22 -15.45 1.38
C TYR A 126 2.75 -14.16 2.02
N CYS A 127 2.91 -14.12 3.34
CA CYS A 127 3.56 -12.99 4.03
C CYS A 127 4.96 -12.75 3.47
N ASN A 128 5.77 -13.80 3.33
CA ASN A 128 7.10 -13.70 2.75
C ASN A 128 7.06 -13.18 1.30
N ALA A 129 6.15 -13.67 0.48
CA ALA A 129 5.98 -13.19 -0.89
C ALA A 129 5.60 -11.70 -0.96
N VAL A 130 4.71 -11.24 -0.09
CA VAL A 130 4.33 -9.82 -0.02
C VAL A 130 5.50 -8.96 0.45
N ASN A 131 6.30 -9.44 1.41
CA ASN A 131 7.50 -8.72 1.86
C ASN A 131 8.53 -8.57 0.73
N GLN A 132 8.80 -9.64 -0.03
CA GLN A 132 9.70 -9.57 -1.18
C GLN A 132 9.17 -8.63 -2.27
N TRP A 133 7.88 -8.68 -2.56
CA TRP A 133 7.22 -7.76 -3.48
C TRP A 133 7.37 -6.29 -3.06
N GLN A 134 7.18 -5.99 -1.77
CA GLN A 134 7.38 -4.62 -1.28
C GLN A 134 8.81 -4.13 -1.51
N VAL A 135 9.80 -5.02 -1.27
CA VAL A 135 11.21 -4.66 -1.51
C VAL A 135 11.44 -4.41 -2.99
N GLU A 136 11.04 -5.33 -3.85
CA GLU A 136 11.35 -5.25 -5.28
C GLU A 136 10.58 -4.13 -5.99
N GLN A 137 9.31 -3.95 -5.68
CA GLN A 137 8.47 -3.03 -6.44
C GLN A 137 8.43 -1.61 -5.85
N TRP A 138 8.80 -1.44 -4.58
CA TRP A 138 8.61 -0.17 -3.87
C TRP A 138 9.89 0.36 -3.22
N THR A 139 10.39 -0.29 -2.17
CA THR A 139 11.45 0.28 -1.35
C THR A 139 12.81 0.33 -2.06
N SER A 140 13.10 -0.58 -2.98
CA SER A 140 14.30 -0.53 -3.83
C SER A 140 14.27 0.61 -4.86
N LYS A 141 13.08 1.11 -5.20
CA LYS A 141 12.87 2.12 -6.24
C LYS A 141 12.72 3.54 -5.70
N ASP A 142 12.32 3.69 -4.45
CA ASP A 142 12.23 4.99 -3.78
C ASP A 142 12.76 4.88 -2.34
N PRO A 143 13.90 5.50 -2.01
CA PRO A 143 14.54 5.38 -0.70
C PRO A 143 13.74 5.99 0.45
N ARG A 144 12.74 6.83 0.15
CA ARG A 144 11.82 7.39 1.14
C ARG A 144 10.87 6.35 1.69
N LEU A 145 10.60 5.27 0.94
CA LEU A 145 9.66 4.24 1.31
C LEU A 145 10.30 3.18 2.21
N LYS A 146 9.61 2.80 3.25
CA LYS A 146 9.97 1.72 4.18
C LYS A 146 8.82 0.74 4.27
N ALA A 147 9.10 -0.54 4.14
CA ALA A 147 8.08 -1.57 4.25
C ALA A 147 7.81 -1.91 5.72
N SER A 148 6.53 -2.03 6.09
CA SER A 148 6.17 -2.80 7.27
C SER A 148 6.26 -4.30 6.96
N LEU A 149 6.68 -5.10 7.93
CA LEU A 149 6.79 -6.54 7.76
C LEU A 149 5.42 -7.20 7.91
N MET A 150 5.05 -7.98 6.91
CA MET A 150 3.93 -8.90 7.00
C MET A 150 4.40 -10.19 7.68
N VAL A 151 3.75 -10.58 8.75
CA VAL A 151 4.08 -11.79 9.51
C VAL A 151 2.82 -12.62 9.77
N PRO A 152 2.91 -13.96 9.79
CA PRO A 152 1.80 -14.84 10.15
C PRO A 152 1.64 -14.88 11.68
N TYR A 153 1.13 -13.81 12.28
CA TYR A 153 1.12 -13.58 13.72
C TYR A 153 0.42 -14.69 14.53
N GLU A 154 -0.37 -15.56 13.90
CA GLU A 154 -0.95 -16.75 14.54
C GLU A 154 0.06 -17.88 14.73
N ASP A 155 1.22 -17.81 14.09
CA ASP A 155 2.32 -18.77 14.22
C ASP A 155 3.60 -18.03 14.61
N PRO A 156 3.92 -17.93 15.92
CA PRO A 156 5.11 -17.24 16.39
C PRO A 156 6.43 -17.84 15.92
N LEU A 157 6.46 -19.11 15.51
CA LEU A 157 7.67 -19.78 15.03
C LEU A 157 7.92 -19.46 13.54
N ALA A 158 6.89 -19.08 12.81
CA ALA A 158 6.99 -18.70 11.41
C ALA A 158 7.04 -17.18 11.18
N SER A 159 6.97 -16.39 12.25
CA SER A 159 6.95 -14.92 12.22
C SER A 159 8.34 -14.28 12.21
#